data_031dcdeb28c586169b40ea0b254cf4a8
#
_entry.id   031dcdeb28c586169b40ea0b254cf4a8
#
_cell.length_a   1.000
_cell.length_b   1.000
_cell.length_c   1.000
_cell.angle_alpha   90.00
_cell.angle_beta   90.00
_cell.angle_gamma   90.00
#
_symmetry.space_group_name_H-M   'P 1'
#
loop_
_entity.id
_entity.type
_entity.pdbx_description
1 polymer ?
#
loop_
_entity_poly.entity_id
_entity_poly.type
_entity_poly.pdbx_seq_one_letter_code
_entity_poly.pdbx_strand_id
1 'polypeptide(L)'
;MQLILGSSSASRRQILAEMGYQFKLLSADIDEKEIRKEKPEELVVALAHAKADAILDKMRNNGMMKEIVDSQETTLLITADQVVIHDGVIREKPTTPEEARKFIQGYSQSHAATIGSVLVTNVKTGTRREGWDKSEVYFHKIPNEVVESLIEEGNVFYVAGGLLVEHPLTSPLVEAIVGTIDSVMGLPKALTEQLIKDSLQEP
;
A
#
# COMPACT_ATOMS: atom_id res chain seq x y z
N MET A 1 -19.17 6.33 12.64
CA MET A 1 -17.79 6.47 12.11
C MET A 1 -17.84 6.41 10.59
N GLN A 2 -17.16 7.31 9.92
CA GLN A 2 -16.93 7.30 8.48
C GLN A 2 -15.46 6.95 8.21
N LEU A 3 -15.23 6.11 7.20
CA LEU A 3 -13.87 5.81 6.72
C LEU A 3 -13.66 6.37 5.32
N ILE A 4 -12.47 6.89 5.09
CA ILE A 4 -11.98 7.30 3.79
C ILE A 4 -10.69 6.52 3.51
N LEU A 5 -10.65 5.81 2.39
CA LEU A 5 -9.43 5.18 1.91
C LEU A 5 -8.73 6.12 0.93
N GLY A 6 -7.57 6.60 1.34
CA GLY A 6 -6.72 7.51 0.56
C GLY A 6 -5.81 6.75 -0.39
N SER A 7 -6.38 5.96 -1.29
CA SER A 7 -5.60 5.13 -2.21
C SER A 7 -6.36 4.79 -3.48
N SER A 8 -5.67 4.74 -4.61
CA SER A 8 -6.18 4.20 -5.88
C SER A 8 -5.93 2.69 -6.05
N SER A 9 -5.20 2.05 -5.13
CA SER A 9 -4.87 0.63 -5.18
C SER A 9 -6.10 -0.27 -5.09
N ALA A 10 -6.29 -1.12 -6.11
CA ALA A 10 -7.37 -2.10 -6.14
C ALA A 10 -7.24 -3.13 -5.00
N SER A 11 -6.01 -3.59 -4.71
CA SER A 11 -5.74 -4.55 -3.64
C SER A 11 -6.08 -3.98 -2.27
N ARG A 12 -5.68 -2.75 -1.96
CA ARG A 12 -6.02 -2.10 -0.68
C ARG A 12 -7.51 -1.92 -0.50
N ARG A 13 -8.21 -1.53 -1.56
CA ARG A 13 -9.67 -1.40 -1.56
C ARG A 13 -10.35 -2.74 -1.29
N GLN A 14 -9.89 -3.80 -1.94
CA GLN A 14 -10.39 -5.15 -1.73
C GLN A 14 -10.18 -5.59 -0.27
N ILE A 15 -8.97 -5.44 0.26
CA ILE A 15 -8.63 -5.83 1.63
C ILE A 15 -9.51 -5.11 2.66
N LEU A 16 -9.67 -3.79 2.53
CA LEU A 16 -10.48 -3.02 3.47
C LEU A 16 -11.96 -3.41 3.40
N ALA A 17 -12.47 -3.75 2.20
CA ALA A 17 -13.82 -4.28 2.04
C ALA A 17 -13.98 -5.68 2.66
N GLU A 18 -13.00 -6.57 2.51
CA GLU A 18 -12.95 -7.90 3.15
C GLU A 18 -12.94 -7.81 4.69
N MET A 19 -12.38 -6.74 5.26
CA MET A 19 -12.44 -6.46 6.70
C MET A 19 -13.84 -6.05 7.16
N GLY A 20 -14.80 -5.89 6.25
CA GLY A 20 -16.19 -5.52 6.56
C GLY A 20 -16.45 -4.03 6.69
N TYR A 21 -15.47 -3.19 6.34
CA TYR A 21 -15.65 -1.74 6.40
C TYR A 21 -16.34 -1.18 5.15
N GLN A 22 -17.22 -0.21 5.39
CA GLN A 22 -17.72 0.69 4.35
C GLN A 22 -16.87 1.97 4.34
N PHE A 23 -16.46 2.42 3.18
CA PHE A 23 -15.56 3.57 3.04
C PHE A 23 -15.80 4.34 1.75
N LYS A 24 -15.39 5.60 1.76
CA LYS A 24 -15.30 6.43 0.57
C LYS A 24 -13.87 6.36 0.01
N LEU A 25 -13.73 6.48 -1.30
CA LEU A 25 -12.42 6.59 -1.96
C LEU A 25 -12.08 8.06 -2.21
N LEU A 26 -10.89 8.46 -1.83
CA LEU A 26 -10.36 9.78 -2.11
C LEU A 26 -8.86 9.69 -2.29
N SER A 27 -8.36 9.92 -3.49
CA SER A 27 -6.93 9.95 -3.77
C SER A 27 -6.46 11.37 -4.06
N ALA A 28 -5.20 11.61 -3.83
CA ALA A 28 -4.49 12.78 -4.29
C ALA A 28 -3.18 12.34 -4.93
N ASP A 29 -2.79 13.06 -5.96
CA ASP A 29 -1.50 12.84 -6.61
C ASP A 29 -0.42 13.59 -5.85
N ILE A 30 0.68 12.89 -5.58
CA ILE A 30 1.90 13.46 -5.03
C ILE A 30 3.08 13.03 -5.92
N ASP A 31 4.14 13.82 -5.94
CA ASP A 31 5.39 13.36 -6.54
C ASP A 31 6.14 12.45 -5.55
N GLU A 32 5.85 11.15 -5.61
CA GLU A 32 6.47 10.17 -4.73
C GLU A 32 8.00 10.15 -4.87
N LYS A 33 8.54 10.56 -6.02
CA LYS A 33 9.98 10.54 -6.29
C LYS A 33 10.74 11.67 -5.59
N GLU A 34 10.08 12.73 -5.18
CA GLU A 34 10.69 13.81 -4.38
C GLU A 34 10.97 13.38 -2.93
N ILE A 35 10.27 12.36 -2.44
CA ILE A 35 10.44 11.86 -1.07
C ILE A 35 11.45 10.72 -1.09
N ARG A 36 12.57 10.91 -0.40
CA ARG A 36 13.66 9.94 -0.31
C ARG A 36 14.09 9.74 1.14
N LYS A 37 14.22 8.50 1.55
CA LYS A 37 14.76 8.08 2.83
C LYS A 37 15.69 6.89 2.60
N GLU A 38 16.71 6.75 3.44
CA GLU A 38 17.65 5.64 3.36
C GLU A 38 17.01 4.33 3.79
N LYS A 39 16.20 4.38 4.86
CA LYS A 39 15.51 3.20 5.39
C LYS A 39 14.14 3.05 4.74
N PRO A 40 13.82 1.86 4.24
CA PRO A 40 12.54 1.63 3.55
C PRO A 40 11.33 1.84 4.45
N GLU A 41 11.39 1.48 5.73
CA GLU A 41 10.32 1.73 6.70
C GLU A 41 10.07 3.23 6.92
N GLU A 42 11.12 4.05 6.96
CA GLU A 42 10.99 5.51 7.05
C GLU A 42 10.42 6.10 5.74
N LEU A 43 10.79 5.53 4.59
CA LEU A 43 10.29 5.97 3.29
C LEU A 43 8.80 5.75 3.17
N VAL A 44 8.30 4.54 3.44
CA VAL A 44 6.87 4.21 3.29
C VAL A 44 5.99 4.98 4.28
N VAL A 45 6.48 5.24 5.49
CA VAL A 45 5.78 6.09 6.47
C VAL A 45 5.72 7.54 5.98
N ALA A 46 6.84 8.11 5.52
CA ALA A 46 6.87 9.47 4.97
C ALA A 46 5.93 9.64 3.77
N LEU A 47 5.87 8.65 2.88
CA LEU A 47 4.96 8.64 1.73
C LEU A 47 3.49 8.57 2.17
N ALA A 48 3.16 7.76 3.19
CA ALA A 48 1.81 7.70 3.73
C ALA A 48 1.36 9.06 4.33
N HIS A 49 2.26 9.75 5.02
CA HIS A 49 2.01 11.11 5.53
C HIS A 49 1.79 12.12 4.40
N ALA A 50 2.66 12.13 3.39
CA ALA A 50 2.52 13.03 2.25
C ALA A 50 1.19 12.83 1.51
N LYS A 51 0.76 11.58 1.33
CA LYS A 51 -0.56 11.25 0.77
C LYS A 51 -1.69 11.77 1.63
N ALA A 52 -1.60 11.62 2.96
CA ALA A 52 -2.60 12.14 3.88
C ALA A 52 -2.69 13.67 3.79
N ASP A 53 -1.56 14.37 3.79
CA ASP A 53 -1.51 15.84 3.69
C ASP A 53 -2.16 16.33 2.40
N ALA A 54 -1.82 15.75 1.26
CA ALA A 54 -2.38 16.10 -0.04
C ALA A 54 -3.91 15.86 -0.10
N ILE A 55 -4.40 14.79 0.52
CA ILE A 55 -5.83 14.49 0.58
C ILE A 55 -6.55 15.49 1.51
N LEU A 56 -5.98 15.80 2.67
CA LEU A 56 -6.55 16.79 3.58
C LEU A 56 -6.63 18.18 2.95
N ASP A 57 -5.60 18.59 2.19
CA ASP A 57 -5.63 19.84 1.42
C ASP A 57 -6.71 19.82 0.35
N LYS A 58 -6.88 18.72 -0.36
CA LYS A 58 -7.98 18.54 -1.32
C LYS A 58 -9.35 18.66 -0.64
N MET A 59 -9.52 18.09 0.56
CA MET A 59 -10.76 18.19 1.35
C MET A 59 -11.04 19.63 1.79
N ARG A 60 -10.00 20.40 2.17
CA ARG A 60 -10.15 21.82 2.52
C ARG A 60 -10.61 22.63 1.32
N ASN A 61 -10.00 22.40 0.16
CA ASN A 61 -10.27 23.18 -1.05
C ASN A 61 -11.64 22.90 -1.68
N ASN A 62 -12.20 21.72 -1.48
CA ASN A 62 -13.52 21.34 -2.03
C ASN A 62 -14.69 21.45 -1.05
N GLY A 63 -14.46 21.97 0.16
CA GLY A 63 -15.49 22.13 1.19
C GLY A 63 -15.84 20.89 2.02
N MET A 64 -15.34 19.72 1.67
CA MET A 64 -15.60 18.47 2.40
C MET A 64 -15.14 18.53 3.85
N MET A 65 -14.03 19.22 4.12
CA MET A 65 -13.52 19.41 5.48
C MET A 65 -14.54 20.07 6.39
N LYS A 66 -15.28 21.10 5.90
CA LYS A 66 -16.31 21.78 6.67
C LYS A 66 -17.44 20.84 7.03
N GLU A 67 -17.92 20.06 6.07
CA GLU A 67 -18.98 19.07 6.31
C GLU A 67 -18.59 18.04 7.38
N ILE A 68 -17.33 17.57 7.33
CA ILE A 68 -16.79 16.61 8.31
C ILE A 68 -16.72 17.24 9.71
N VAL A 69 -16.21 18.48 9.82
CA VAL A 69 -16.09 19.16 11.11
C VAL A 69 -17.45 19.44 11.74
N ASP A 70 -18.44 19.82 10.94
CA ASP A 70 -19.81 20.10 11.39
C ASP A 70 -20.59 18.81 11.74
N SER A 71 -20.18 17.65 11.26
CA SER A 71 -20.78 16.35 11.55
C SER A 71 -20.51 15.91 13.00
N GLN A 72 -21.41 15.12 13.59
CA GLN A 72 -21.19 14.46 14.88
C GLN A 72 -20.34 13.19 14.78
N GLU A 73 -20.14 12.66 13.57
CA GLU A 73 -19.39 11.42 13.37
C GLU A 73 -17.89 11.64 13.30
N THR A 74 -17.15 10.69 13.86
CA THR A 74 -15.70 10.61 13.64
C THR A 74 -15.41 10.16 12.22
N THR A 75 -14.53 10.88 11.52
CA THR A 75 -14.06 10.54 10.19
C THR A 75 -12.58 10.21 10.23
N LEU A 76 -12.22 9.00 9.79
CA LEU A 76 -10.84 8.53 9.72
C LEU A 76 -10.40 8.41 8.26
N LEU A 77 -9.23 8.96 7.95
CA LEU A 77 -8.55 8.82 6.67
C LEU A 77 -7.44 7.77 6.81
N ILE A 78 -7.49 6.74 5.99
CA ILE A 78 -6.45 5.70 5.90
C ILE A 78 -5.61 5.97 4.66
N THR A 79 -4.31 6.15 4.85
CA THR A 79 -3.30 6.19 3.77
C THR A 79 -2.23 5.15 4.01
N ALA A 80 -1.62 4.67 2.94
CA ALA A 80 -0.65 3.59 2.98
C ALA A 80 0.34 3.72 1.82
N ASP A 81 1.54 3.21 2.03
CA ASP A 81 2.53 3.04 0.99
C ASP A 81 3.26 1.71 1.14
N GLN A 82 3.90 1.25 0.06
CA GLN A 82 4.64 0.00 0.06
C GLN A 82 5.81 0.06 -0.92
N VAL A 83 6.92 -0.53 -0.52
CA VAL A 83 8.05 -0.84 -1.39
C VAL A 83 8.40 -2.31 -1.32
N VAL A 84 9.08 -2.82 -2.35
CA VAL A 84 9.68 -4.14 -2.38
C VAL A 84 11.19 -4.00 -2.21
N ILE A 85 11.79 -4.94 -1.49
CA ILE A 85 13.24 -5.03 -1.34
C ILE A 85 13.70 -6.38 -1.88
N HIS A 86 14.69 -6.32 -2.75
CA HIS A 86 15.38 -7.50 -3.26
C HIS A 86 16.88 -7.21 -3.33
N ASP A 87 17.67 -8.12 -2.77
CA ASP A 87 19.13 -7.97 -2.67
C ASP A 87 19.56 -6.63 -2.05
N GLY A 88 18.83 -6.17 -1.03
CA GLY A 88 19.11 -4.91 -0.33
C GLY A 88 18.73 -3.65 -1.11
N VAL A 89 18.11 -3.77 -2.29
CA VAL A 89 17.71 -2.65 -3.14
C VAL A 89 16.20 -2.43 -3.05
N ILE A 90 15.82 -1.16 -2.81
CA ILE A 90 14.41 -0.74 -2.85
C ILE A 90 13.93 -0.75 -4.29
N ARG A 91 12.79 -1.41 -4.51
CA ARG A 91 12.09 -1.46 -5.79
C ARG A 91 10.71 -0.82 -5.65
N GLU A 92 10.53 0.27 -6.36
CA GLU A 92 9.24 0.94 -6.51
C GLU A 92 8.48 0.32 -7.70
N LYS A 93 7.42 0.97 -8.18
CA LYS A 93 6.72 0.52 -9.39
C LYS A 93 7.66 0.56 -10.60
N PRO A 94 7.77 -0.51 -11.39
CA PRO A 94 8.58 -0.48 -12.59
C PRO A 94 8.02 0.51 -13.61
N THR A 95 8.90 1.19 -14.31
CA THR A 95 8.54 2.24 -15.28
C THR A 95 8.67 1.79 -16.73
N THR A 96 9.38 0.69 -16.95
CA THR A 96 9.59 0.12 -18.30
C THR A 96 9.41 -1.41 -18.28
N PRO A 97 9.09 -2.03 -19.42
CA PRO A 97 9.04 -3.50 -19.54
C PRO A 97 10.36 -4.17 -19.16
N GLU A 98 11.49 -3.57 -19.49
CA GLU A 98 12.83 -4.07 -19.17
C GLU A 98 13.06 -4.10 -17.64
N GLU A 99 12.65 -3.04 -16.96
CA GLU A 99 12.73 -2.94 -15.50
C GLU A 99 11.82 -3.96 -14.82
N ALA A 100 10.57 -4.09 -15.28
CA ALA A 100 9.64 -5.10 -14.79
C ALA A 100 10.18 -6.51 -14.99
N ARG A 101 10.73 -6.81 -16.15
CA ARG A 101 11.36 -8.11 -16.48
C ARG A 101 12.51 -8.40 -15.52
N LYS A 102 13.41 -7.44 -15.33
CA LYS A 102 14.53 -7.57 -14.40
C LYS A 102 14.05 -7.83 -12.97
N PHE A 103 13.01 -7.15 -12.53
CA PHE A 103 12.45 -7.34 -11.20
C PHE A 103 11.91 -8.76 -11.02
N ILE A 104 11.00 -9.19 -11.89
CA ILE A 104 10.32 -10.48 -11.77
C ILE A 104 11.30 -11.64 -11.93
N GLN A 105 12.22 -11.57 -12.91
CA GLN A 105 13.27 -12.57 -13.07
C GLN A 105 14.18 -12.69 -11.85
N GLY A 106 14.45 -11.57 -11.16
CA GLY A 106 15.25 -11.57 -9.93
C GLY A 106 14.60 -12.35 -8.79
N TYR A 107 13.28 -12.47 -8.76
CA TYR A 107 12.57 -13.22 -7.73
C TYR A 107 12.59 -14.74 -7.96
N SER A 108 12.88 -15.19 -9.19
CA SER A 108 12.91 -16.62 -9.56
C SER A 108 13.92 -17.40 -8.72
N GLN A 109 13.47 -18.46 -8.03
CA GLN A 109 14.29 -19.26 -7.10
C GLN A 109 14.97 -18.41 -6.00
N SER A 110 14.35 -17.30 -5.63
CA SER A 110 14.82 -16.34 -4.65
C SER A 110 13.65 -15.82 -3.83
N HIS A 111 13.80 -14.66 -3.19
CA HIS A 111 12.76 -14.04 -2.42
C HIS A 111 12.74 -12.52 -2.60
N ALA A 112 11.63 -11.93 -2.28
CA ALA A 112 11.46 -10.49 -2.16
C ALA A 112 10.84 -10.17 -0.80
N ALA A 113 11.23 -9.07 -0.17
CA ALA A 113 10.56 -8.54 1.00
C ALA A 113 9.64 -7.38 0.61
N THR A 114 8.47 -7.31 1.22
CA THR A 114 7.61 -6.12 1.16
C THR A 114 7.72 -5.36 2.47
N ILE A 115 7.82 -4.04 2.39
CA ILE A 115 7.70 -3.16 3.55
C ILE A 115 6.58 -2.18 3.24
N GLY A 116 5.54 -2.19 4.07
CA GLY A 116 4.36 -1.37 3.89
C GLY A 116 4.03 -0.60 5.15
N SER A 117 3.49 0.61 4.99
CA SER A 117 3.00 1.44 6.08
C SER A 117 1.49 1.60 6.03
N VAL A 118 0.90 1.82 7.17
CA VAL A 118 -0.48 2.27 7.33
C VAL A 118 -0.47 3.49 8.23
N LEU A 119 -1.17 4.53 7.81
CA LEU A 119 -1.41 5.75 8.58
C LEU A 119 -2.91 5.97 8.68
N VAL A 120 -3.41 6.15 9.90
CA VAL A 120 -4.79 6.52 10.18
C VAL A 120 -4.79 7.94 10.75
N THR A 121 -5.47 8.85 10.08
CA THR A 121 -5.62 10.24 10.50
C THR A 121 -7.07 10.50 10.93
N ASN A 122 -7.29 10.97 12.14
CA ASN A 122 -8.57 11.54 12.53
C ASN A 122 -8.71 12.91 11.86
N VAL A 123 -9.65 13.03 10.93
CA VAL A 123 -9.77 14.23 10.09
C VAL A 123 -10.17 15.47 10.89
N LYS A 124 -10.91 15.30 12.00
CA LYS A 124 -11.34 16.42 12.84
C LYS A 124 -10.23 16.95 13.75
N THR A 125 -9.52 16.05 14.42
CA THR A 125 -8.51 16.42 15.42
C THR A 125 -7.14 16.60 14.81
N GLY A 126 -6.89 16.02 13.64
CA GLY A 126 -5.59 15.95 13.02
C GLY A 126 -4.65 14.91 13.64
N THR A 127 -5.12 14.17 14.65
CA THR A 127 -4.29 13.14 15.30
C THR A 127 -4.01 12.01 14.33
N ARG A 128 -2.79 11.48 14.38
CA ARG A 128 -2.29 10.42 13.50
C ARG A 128 -1.78 9.23 14.28
N ARG A 129 -2.12 8.04 13.81
CA ARG A 129 -1.58 6.76 14.28
C ARG A 129 -0.97 6.05 13.09
N GLU A 130 0.24 5.55 13.26
CA GLU A 130 0.99 4.93 12.17
C GLU A 130 1.68 3.65 12.60
N GLY A 131 1.97 2.83 11.63
CA GLY A 131 2.78 1.64 11.79
C GLY A 131 3.28 1.16 10.43
N TRP A 132 4.20 0.23 10.46
CA TRP A 132 4.69 -0.45 9.27
C TRP A 132 4.81 -1.95 9.53
N ASP A 133 4.80 -2.72 8.45
CA ASP A 133 4.88 -4.17 8.49
C ASP A 133 5.81 -4.67 7.39
N LYS A 134 6.39 -5.85 7.61
CA LYS A 134 7.28 -6.53 6.68
C LYS A 134 6.80 -7.95 6.45
N SER A 135 6.80 -8.36 5.20
CA SER A 135 6.61 -9.76 4.80
C SER A 135 7.66 -10.18 3.78
N GLU A 136 7.89 -11.47 3.67
CA GLU A 136 8.81 -12.05 2.68
C GLU A 136 8.08 -13.08 1.84
N VAL A 137 8.33 -13.05 0.54
CA VAL A 137 7.76 -13.98 -0.44
C VAL A 137 8.89 -14.75 -1.10
N TYR A 138 8.85 -16.06 -0.97
CA TYR A 138 9.80 -16.99 -1.59
C TYR A 138 9.17 -17.60 -2.82
N PHE A 139 9.94 -17.72 -3.89
CA PHE A 139 9.46 -18.19 -5.18
C PHE A 139 10.15 -19.46 -5.65
N HIS A 140 9.39 -20.35 -6.25
CA HIS A 140 9.90 -21.35 -7.19
C HIS A 140 10.49 -20.68 -8.43
N LYS A 141 11.00 -21.47 -9.36
CA LYS A 141 11.43 -20.97 -10.67
C LYS A 141 10.26 -20.30 -11.39
N ILE A 142 10.45 -19.04 -11.80
CA ILE A 142 9.49 -18.28 -12.61
C ILE A 142 9.85 -18.47 -14.08
N PRO A 143 9.01 -19.15 -14.89
CA PRO A 143 9.27 -19.31 -16.32
C PRO A 143 9.23 -17.97 -17.06
N ASN A 144 10.06 -17.82 -18.10
CA ASN A 144 10.08 -16.58 -18.90
C ASN A 144 8.72 -16.27 -19.54
N GLU A 145 7.97 -17.30 -19.94
CA GLU A 145 6.62 -17.13 -20.49
C GLU A 145 5.68 -16.45 -19.50
N VAL A 146 5.79 -16.75 -18.20
CA VAL A 146 5.02 -16.09 -17.16
C VAL A 146 5.45 -14.64 -17.01
N VAL A 147 6.76 -14.37 -17.01
CA VAL A 147 7.29 -13.00 -16.94
C VAL A 147 6.74 -12.13 -18.07
N GLU A 148 6.83 -12.62 -19.30
CA GLU A 148 6.36 -11.87 -20.48
C GLU A 148 4.83 -11.67 -20.46
N SER A 149 4.05 -12.69 -20.06
CA SER A 149 2.59 -12.56 -19.94
C SER A 149 2.20 -11.50 -18.90
N LEU A 150 2.85 -11.45 -17.75
CA LEU A 150 2.60 -10.44 -16.72
C LEU A 150 2.92 -9.03 -17.20
N ILE A 151 3.97 -8.86 -17.99
CA ILE A 151 4.37 -7.57 -18.58
C ILE A 151 3.35 -7.16 -19.64
N GLU A 152 2.91 -8.08 -20.50
CA GLU A 152 1.94 -7.82 -21.56
C GLU A 152 0.58 -7.41 -20.99
N GLU A 153 0.12 -8.03 -19.90
CA GLU A 153 -1.09 -7.63 -19.18
C GLU A 153 -0.99 -6.24 -18.54
N GLY A 154 0.22 -5.79 -18.21
CA GLY A 154 0.51 -4.44 -17.75
C GLY A 154 0.21 -4.15 -16.27
N ASN A 155 -0.42 -5.06 -15.52
CA ASN A 155 -0.76 -4.83 -14.11
C ASN A 155 0.46 -4.66 -13.21
N VAL A 156 1.61 -5.23 -13.59
CA VAL A 156 2.88 -5.12 -12.87
C VAL A 156 3.38 -3.69 -12.71
N PHE A 157 3.01 -2.78 -13.62
CA PHE A 157 3.41 -1.37 -13.57
C PHE A 157 2.70 -0.55 -12.49
N TYR A 158 1.66 -1.10 -11.88
CA TYR A 158 0.87 -0.43 -10.84
C TYR A 158 1.18 -0.89 -9.42
N VAL A 159 2.12 -1.82 -9.25
CA VAL A 159 2.49 -2.38 -7.96
C VAL A 159 3.99 -2.29 -7.71
N ALA A 160 4.37 -2.10 -6.44
CA ALA A 160 5.77 -2.03 -6.04
C ALA A 160 6.51 -3.31 -6.45
N GLY A 161 7.69 -3.15 -7.01
CA GLY A 161 8.55 -4.25 -7.48
C GLY A 161 7.96 -5.12 -8.58
N GLY A 162 6.82 -4.73 -9.17
CA GLY A 162 6.10 -5.59 -10.09
C GLY A 162 5.59 -6.89 -9.45
N LEU A 163 5.40 -6.91 -8.12
CA LEU A 163 5.10 -8.09 -7.34
C LEU A 163 3.58 -8.29 -7.19
N LEU A 164 3.02 -9.24 -7.95
CA LEU A 164 1.59 -9.60 -7.96
C LEU A 164 1.40 -11.04 -7.47
N VAL A 165 1.44 -11.27 -6.16
CA VAL A 165 1.36 -12.61 -5.56
C VAL A 165 -0.01 -13.27 -5.72
N GLU A 166 -1.07 -12.47 -5.81
CA GLU A 166 -2.46 -12.92 -5.98
C GLU A 166 -2.80 -13.25 -7.44
N HIS A 167 -1.95 -12.86 -8.39
CA HIS A 167 -2.20 -13.10 -9.80
C HIS A 167 -2.21 -14.60 -10.12
N PRO A 168 -3.14 -15.12 -10.94
CA PRO A 168 -3.24 -16.54 -11.25
C PRO A 168 -1.98 -17.17 -11.84
N LEU A 169 -1.15 -16.41 -12.56
CA LEU A 169 0.13 -16.87 -13.09
C LEU A 169 1.24 -16.89 -12.04
N THR A 170 1.16 -16.02 -11.03
CA THR A 170 2.20 -15.87 -9.99
C THR A 170 1.93 -16.75 -8.78
N SER A 171 0.68 -16.83 -8.34
CA SER A 171 0.27 -17.55 -7.14
C SER A 171 0.76 -19.00 -7.07
N PRO A 172 0.73 -19.81 -8.15
CA PRO A 172 1.26 -21.18 -8.13
C PRO A 172 2.78 -21.24 -7.99
N LEU A 173 3.49 -20.14 -8.23
CA LEU A 173 4.95 -20.04 -8.17
C LEU A 173 5.45 -19.54 -6.82
N VAL A 174 4.56 -19.15 -5.92
CA VAL A 174 4.91 -18.80 -4.55
C VAL A 174 5.18 -20.07 -3.76
N GLU A 175 6.41 -20.19 -3.25
CA GLU A 175 6.84 -21.33 -2.43
C GLU A 175 6.40 -21.15 -0.98
N ALA A 176 6.61 -19.94 -0.43
CA ALA A 176 6.27 -19.61 0.95
C ALA A 176 6.11 -18.11 1.14
N ILE A 177 5.30 -17.73 2.13
CA ILE A 177 5.20 -16.36 2.63
C ILE A 177 5.54 -16.37 4.11
N VAL A 178 6.51 -15.54 4.51
CA VAL A 178 6.81 -15.25 5.91
C VAL A 178 6.16 -13.91 6.24
N GLY A 179 5.03 -13.97 6.94
CA GLY A 179 4.11 -12.86 7.15
C GLY A 179 2.71 -13.20 6.68
N THR A 180 1.98 -12.21 6.16
CA THR A 180 0.61 -12.38 5.69
C THR A 180 0.43 -11.91 4.25
N ILE A 181 -0.52 -12.51 3.53
CA ILE A 181 -0.79 -12.15 2.14
C ILE A 181 -1.34 -10.72 2.01
N ASP A 182 -2.16 -10.29 2.96
CA ASP A 182 -2.70 -8.91 3.00
C ASP A 182 -1.59 -7.87 3.20
N SER A 183 -0.55 -8.20 3.99
CA SER A 183 0.65 -7.37 4.10
C SER A 183 1.39 -7.27 2.76
N VAL A 184 1.62 -8.40 2.10
CA VAL A 184 2.26 -8.43 0.77
C VAL A 184 1.44 -7.64 -0.25
N MET A 185 0.10 -7.72 -0.21
CA MET A 185 -0.82 -7.00 -1.09
C MET A 185 -0.94 -5.50 -0.75
N GLY A 186 -0.40 -5.05 0.37
CA GLY A 186 -0.20 -3.63 0.66
C GLY A 186 -1.13 -2.99 1.69
N LEU A 187 -1.92 -3.78 2.44
CA LEU A 187 -2.71 -3.30 3.58
C LEU A 187 -2.82 -4.40 4.65
N PRO A 188 -1.88 -4.49 5.60
CA PRO A 188 -1.90 -5.50 6.64
C PRO A 188 -3.13 -5.33 7.55
N LYS A 189 -4.03 -6.32 7.53
CA LYS A 189 -5.34 -6.28 8.20
C LYS A 189 -5.21 -6.05 9.70
N ALA A 190 -4.32 -6.80 10.36
CA ALA A 190 -4.14 -6.71 11.81
C ALA A 190 -3.66 -5.32 12.25
N LEU A 191 -2.65 -4.77 11.58
CA LEU A 191 -2.13 -3.43 11.85
C LEU A 191 -3.19 -2.36 11.55
N THR A 192 -3.90 -2.47 10.43
CA THR A 192 -4.97 -1.53 10.04
C THR A 192 -6.08 -1.50 11.08
N GLU A 193 -6.55 -2.67 11.52
CA GLU A 193 -7.58 -2.80 12.55
C GLU A 193 -7.15 -2.18 13.88
N GLN A 194 -5.89 -2.42 14.30
CA GLN A 194 -5.34 -1.86 15.53
C GLN A 194 -5.31 -0.32 15.46
N LEU A 195 -4.79 0.24 14.37
CA LEU A 195 -4.68 1.69 14.21
C LEU A 195 -6.05 2.37 14.15
N ILE A 196 -7.05 1.74 13.52
CA ILE A 196 -8.43 2.24 13.53
C ILE A 196 -8.98 2.29 14.96
N LYS A 197 -8.83 1.20 15.73
CA LYS A 197 -9.29 1.13 17.12
C LYS A 197 -8.61 2.17 17.99
N ASP A 198 -7.31 2.32 17.88
CA ASP A 198 -6.54 3.30 18.64
C ASP A 198 -6.95 4.74 18.31
N SER A 199 -7.30 5.01 17.05
CA SER A 199 -7.78 6.32 16.61
C SER A 199 -9.20 6.67 17.07
N LEU A 200 -9.98 5.66 17.50
CA LEU A 200 -11.34 5.85 18.03
C LEU A 200 -11.37 5.99 19.56
N GLN A 201 -10.31 5.57 20.26
CA GLN A 201 -10.22 5.60 21.72
C GLN A 201 -9.68 6.93 22.27
N GLU A 202 -9.37 7.89 21.40
CA GLU A 202 -8.88 9.19 21.84
C GLU A 202 -9.99 10.00 22.52
N PRO A 203 -9.67 10.65 23.65
CA PRO A 203 -10.60 11.55 24.31
C PRO A 203 -10.85 12.82 23.52
#